data_21b48aea27746b172a7e6b067caed9e0
#
_entry.id   21b48aea27746b172a7e6b067caed9e0
#
_cell.length_a   1.000
_cell.length_b   1.000
_cell.length_c   1.000
_cell.angle_alpha   90.00
_cell.angle_beta   90.00
_cell.angle_gamma   90.00
#
_symmetry.space_group_name_H-M   'P 1'
#
loop_
_entity.id
_entity.type
_entity.pdbx_description
1 polymer ?
#
loop_
_entity_poly.entity_id
_entity_poly.type
_entity_poly.pdbx_seq_one_letter_code
_entity_poly.pdbx_strand_id
1 'polypeptide(L)'
;MKGSGRRRMNRELRAKDTWYPRLIKDLEKMNQRAETGKIVVRGKDTPWMQNRNAKVRYYFMPYKTDTALQTMQAFEHVIHRHSGKHRHQGGLAIFVLEGEGYTVVDGKHHDWKAGDLILLPIMPGGVSHQHFNANPKKPARWLALITNAYRAHLGYEIVQIEDSPDWKGSWEKSVRTGR
;
A
#
# COMPACT_ATOMS: atom_id res chain seq x y z
N MET A 1 -35.86 10.32 37.05
CA MET A 1 -35.96 9.61 35.74
C MET A 1 -35.97 10.60 34.58
N LYS A 2 -34.82 11.24 34.23
CA LYS A 2 -34.73 12.20 33.10
C LYS A 2 -33.58 11.86 32.13
N GLY A 3 -33.11 10.61 32.11
CA GLY A 3 -31.93 10.23 31.27
C GLY A 3 -32.22 9.46 30.02
N SER A 4 -33.43 8.88 29.82
CA SER A 4 -33.73 7.99 28.70
C SER A 4 -34.12 8.76 27.41
N GLY A 5 -34.76 9.90 27.52
CA GLY A 5 -35.24 10.66 26.36
C GLY A 5 -34.13 11.29 25.52
N ARG A 6 -33.06 11.81 26.14
CA ARG A 6 -31.91 12.39 25.39
C ARG A 6 -31.10 11.34 24.63
N ARG A 7 -30.91 10.13 25.18
CA ARG A 7 -30.21 9.05 24.49
C ARG A 7 -31.02 8.50 23.30
N ARG A 8 -32.33 8.44 23.39
CA ARG A 8 -33.22 7.98 22.32
C ARG A 8 -33.25 9.00 21.18
N MET A 9 -33.37 10.29 21.51
CA MET A 9 -33.39 11.37 20.54
C MET A 9 -32.04 11.49 19.75
N ASN A 10 -30.89 11.32 20.41
CA ASN A 10 -29.61 11.28 19.74
C ASN A 10 -29.42 10.03 18.85
N ARG A 11 -30.06 8.92 19.19
CA ARG A 11 -30.05 7.70 18.38
C ARG A 11 -30.94 7.87 17.13
N GLU A 12 -32.09 8.50 17.27
CA GLU A 12 -33.03 8.76 16.18
C GLU A 12 -32.51 9.87 15.23
N LEU A 13 -31.84 10.89 15.74
CA LEU A 13 -31.19 11.91 14.94
C LEU A 13 -30.00 11.34 14.14
N ARG A 14 -29.24 10.39 14.71
CA ARG A 14 -28.20 9.64 13.99
C ARG A 14 -28.75 8.64 12.97
N ALA A 15 -29.96 8.13 13.22
CA ALA A 15 -30.65 7.24 12.26
C ALA A 15 -31.22 8.00 11.06
N LYS A 16 -31.47 9.31 11.18
CA LYS A 16 -31.87 10.18 10.04
C LYS A 16 -30.70 10.47 9.09
N ASP A 17 -29.46 10.46 9.58
CA ASP A 17 -28.25 10.45 8.75
C ASP A 17 -27.89 8.99 8.43
N THR A 18 -28.83 8.27 7.79
CA THR A 18 -28.62 6.89 7.41
C THR A 18 -27.42 6.81 6.48
N TRP A 19 -26.55 5.81 6.68
CA TRP A 19 -25.40 5.61 5.81
C TRP A 19 -25.78 5.22 4.37
N TYR A 20 -27.07 4.93 4.11
CA TYR A 20 -27.58 4.60 2.77
C TYR A 20 -27.38 5.75 1.75
N PRO A 21 -27.71 7.02 2.02
CA PRO A 21 -27.37 8.13 1.12
C PRO A 21 -25.87 8.30 0.91
N ARG A 22 -25.05 7.99 1.93
CA ARG A 22 -23.58 8.00 1.79
C ARG A 22 -23.10 6.89 0.86
N LEU A 23 -23.68 5.68 1.00
CA LEU A 23 -23.38 4.56 0.12
C LEU A 23 -23.70 4.92 -1.34
N ILE A 24 -24.88 5.48 -1.62
CA ILE A 24 -25.25 5.90 -2.97
C ILE A 24 -24.25 6.93 -3.51
N LYS A 25 -23.92 7.94 -2.72
CA LYS A 25 -22.94 8.97 -3.09
C LYS A 25 -21.54 8.39 -3.35
N ASP A 26 -21.13 7.39 -2.61
CA ASP A 26 -19.83 6.76 -2.82
C ASP A 26 -19.84 5.87 -4.08
N LEU A 27 -20.94 5.20 -4.38
CA LEU A 27 -21.14 4.47 -5.65
C LEU A 27 -21.14 5.43 -6.85
N GLU A 28 -21.83 6.58 -6.76
CA GLU A 28 -21.82 7.63 -7.78
C GLU A 28 -20.41 8.14 -8.04
N LYS A 29 -19.62 8.40 -7.00
CA LYS A 29 -18.20 8.78 -7.13
C LYS A 29 -17.35 7.70 -7.77
N MET A 30 -17.59 6.43 -7.44
CA MET A 30 -16.87 5.32 -8.07
C MET A 30 -17.19 5.24 -9.55
N ASN A 31 -18.47 5.35 -9.94
CA ASN A 31 -18.90 5.36 -11.34
C ASN A 31 -18.32 6.56 -12.09
N GLN A 32 -18.37 7.75 -11.49
CA GLN A 32 -17.78 8.95 -12.08
C GLN A 32 -16.28 8.77 -12.33
N ARG A 33 -15.53 8.17 -11.40
CA ARG A 33 -14.10 7.89 -11.58
C ARG A 33 -13.84 6.86 -12.68
N ALA A 34 -14.71 5.87 -12.84
CA ALA A 34 -14.58 4.90 -13.92
C ALA A 34 -14.72 5.59 -15.31
N GLU A 35 -15.53 6.62 -15.40
CA GLU A 35 -15.78 7.36 -16.64
C GLU A 35 -14.74 8.46 -16.90
N THR A 36 -14.37 9.24 -15.86
CA THR A 36 -13.58 10.47 -16.00
C THR A 36 -12.16 10.37 -15.42
N GLY A 37 -11.86 9.33 -14.63
CA GLY A 37 -10.57 9.13 -14.01
C GLY A 37 -9.45 8.87 -15.02
N LYS A 38 -8.23 9.18 -14.64
CA LYS A 38 -7.06 8.97 -15.51
C LYS A 38 -6.90 7.48 -15.85
N ILE A 39 -6.85 7.17 -17.14
CA ILE A 39 -6.52 5.83 -17.66
C ILE A 39 -5.01 5.66 -17.77
N VAL A 40 -4.26 6.71 -18.13
CA VAL A 40 -2.81 6.66 -18.27
C VAL A 40 -2.17 7.51 -17.17
N VAL A 41 -1.38 6.87 -16.32
CA VAL A 41 -0.54 7.54 -15.32
C VAL A 41 0.91 7.53 -15.80
N ARG A 42 1.46 8.71 -16.03
CA ARG A 42 2.83 8.85 -16.54
C ARG A 42 3.82 8.86 -15.39
N GLY A 43 4.79 7.96 -15.42
CA GLY A 43 5.82 7.84 -14.38
C GLY A 43 6.59 9.15 -14.17
N LYS A 44 6.85 9.93 -15.23
CA LYS A 44 7.53 11.23 -15.12
C LYS A 44 6.76 12.26 -14.27
N ASP A 45 5.42 12.13 -14.19
CA ASP A 45 4.56 13.05 -13.45
C ASP A 45 4.26 12.54 -12.02
N THR A 46 4.84 11.39 -11.64
CA THR A 46 4.64 10.74 -10.35
C THR A 46 5.82 11.05 -9.43
N PRO A 47 5.62 11.76 -8.30
CA PRO A 47 6.70 12.17 -7.43
C PRO A 47 7.34 10.98 -6.71
N TRP A 48 8.67 11.04 -6.54
CA TRP A 48 9.41 10.14 -5.69
C TRP A 48 9.36 10.61 -4.24
N MET A 49 9.19 9.66 -3.34
CA MET A 49 9.19 9.86 -1.89
C MET A 49 10.16 8.88 -1.24
N GLN A 50 10.66 9.19 -0.06
CA GLN A 50 11.41 8.26 0.77
C GLN A 50 10.52 7.81 1.92
N ASN A 51 10.41 6.51 2.12
CA ASN A 51 9.75 5.92 3.29
C ASN A 51 10.69 4.91 3.97
N ARG A 52 10.20 4.25 5.03
CA ARG A 52 10.97 3.29 5.83
C ARG A 52 11.41 2.05 5.05
N ASN A 53 10.72 1.74 3.94
CA ASN A 53 11.02 0.56 3.13
C ASN A 53 12.02 0.87 2.03
N ALA A 54 11.81 1.97 1.28
CA ALA A 54 12.66 2.32 0.15
C ALA A 54 12.33 3.74 -0.36
N LYS A 55 13.03 4.19 -1.39
CA LYS A 55 12.59 5.28 -2.25
C LYS A 55 11.43 4.75 -3.11
N VAL A 56 10.27 5.40 -3.03
CA VAL A 56 9.00 4.91 -3.60
C VAL A 56 8.29 6.00 -4.41
N ARG A 57 7.59 5.59 -5.47
CA ARG A 57 6.55 6.39 -6.10
C ARG A 57 5.30 5.56 -6.30
N TYR A 58 4.13 6.19 -6.12
CA TYR A 58 2.84 5.54 -6.30
C TYR A 58 2.24 5.99 -7.64
N TYR A 59 2.08 5.08 -8.58
CA TYR A 59 1.38 5.36 -9.84
C TYR A 59 -0.09 5.60 -9.57
N PHE A 60 -0.71 4.76 -8.77
CA PHE A 60 -2.05 4.99 -8.27
C PHE A 60 -2.25 4.30 -6.92
N MET A 61 -3.11 4.90 -6.14
CA MET A 61 -3.50 4.42 -4.82
C MET A 61 -4.99 4.76 -4.62
N PRO A 62 -5.81 3.81 -4.20
CA PRO A 62 -7.22 4.04 -3.95
C PRO A 62 -7.48 5.21 -3.03
N TYR A 63 -8.48 5.99 -3.36
CA TYR A 63 -8.91 7.19 -2.61
C TYR A 63 -7.87 8.31 -2.49
N LYS A 64 -6.66 8.12 -3.02
CA LYS A 64 -5.56 9.10 -2.96
C LYS A 64 -5.22 9.68 -4.33
N THR A 65 -5.51 8.95 -5.40
CA THR A 65 -5.24 9.37 -6.77
C THR A 65 -6.54 9.41 -7.57
N ASP A 66 -6.63 10.36 -8.50
CA ASP A 66 -7.77 10.49 -9.42
C ASP A 66 -7.52 9.62 -10.66
N THR A 67 -7.69 8.30 -10.48
CA THR A 67 -7.51 7.29 -11.52
C THR A 67 -8.77 6.47 -11.69
N ALA A 68 -9.00 5.94 -12.88
CA ALA A 68 -10.19 5.13 -13.18
C ALA A 68 -10.21 3.82 -12.36
N LEU A 69 -9.04 3.20 -12.14
CA LEU A 69 -8.92 1.98 -11.34
C LEU A 69 -8.71 2.32 -9.86
N GLN A 70 -9.62 1.87 -8.99
CA GLN A 70 -9.61 2.14 -7.54
C GLN A 70 -9.58 0.85 -6.68
N THR A 71 -9.51 -0.32 -7.30
CA THR A 71 -9.52 -1.61 -6.60
C THR A 71 -8.13 -2.16 -6.32
N MET A 72 -7.12 -1.54 -6.87
CA MET A 72 -5.71 -1.90 -6.76
C MET A 72 -4.87 -0.68 -6.41
N GLN A 73 -3.63 -0.92 -6.03
CA GLN A 73 -2.57 0.09 -6.04
C GLN A 73 -1.36 -0.44 -6.82
N ALA A 74 -0.62 0.48 -7.43
CA ALA A 74 0.65 0.20 -8.07
C ALA A 74 1.70 1.19 -7.59
N PHE A 75 2.85 0.68 -7.20
CA PHE A 75 3.96 1.50 -6.75
C PHE A 75 5.31 0.90 -7.17
N GLU A 76 6.27 1.77 -7.36
CA GLU A 76 7.64 1.39 -7.72
C GLU A 76 8.58 1.69 -6.57
N HIS A 77 9.50 0.78 -6.31
CA HIS A 77 10.61 0.98 -5.38
C HIS A 77 11.96 1.02 -6.09
N VAL A 78 12.87 1.80 -5.53
CA VAL A 78 14.29 1.81 -5.85
C VAL A 78 15.06 1.38 -4.62
N ILE A 79 15.89 0.35 -4.74
CA ILE A 79 16.65 -0.24 -3.65
C ILE A 79 18.14 -0.17 -3.98
N HIS A 80 18.91 0.56 -3.17
CA HIS A 80 20.36 0.64 -3.32
C HIS A 80 21.09 -0.52 -2.64
N ARG A 81 20.69 -0.88 -1.43
CA ARG A 81 21.26 -2.00 -0.65
C ARG A 81 20.17 -3.01 -0.32
N HIS A 82 19.27 -2.65 0.58
CA HIS A 82 18.11 -3.47 0.92
C HIS A 82 16.90 -2.60 1.30
N SER A 83 15.72 -3.15 1.16
CA SER A 83 14.49 -2.53 1.65
C SER A 83 14.39 -2.62 3.16
N GLY A 84 13.44 -1.90 3.76
CA GLY A 84 12.99 -2.23 5.10
C GLY A 84 12.43 -3.65 5.16
N LYS A 85 12.59 -4.31 6.30
CA LYS A 85 11.94 -5.58 6.60
C LYS A 85 10.60 -5.31 7.23
N HIS A 86 9.55 -5.90 6.70
CA HIS A 86 8.21 -5.72 7.23
C HIS A 86 7.36 -6.97 7.02
N ARG A 87 6.29 -7.06 7.78
CA ARG A 87 5.28 -8.12 7.65
C ARG A 87 3.94 -7.49 7.32
N HIS A 88 3.25 -8.05 6.37
CA HIS A 88 1.85 -7.76 6.05
C HIS A 88 1.24 -8.94 5.29
N GLN A 89 -0.06 -8.89 5.03
CA GLN A 89 -0.70 -9.90 4.20
C GLN A 89 -0.12 -9.87 2.78
N GLY A 90 0.12 -11.04 2.22
CA GLY A 90 0.61 -11.20 0.85
C GLY A 90 -0.44 -10.83 -0.21
N GLY A 91 -0.45 -11.52 -1.33
CA GLY A 91 -1.26 -11.17 -2.50
C GLY A 91 -0.63 -10.03 -3.30
N LEU A 92 0.67 -9.87 -3.20
CA LEU A 92 1.49 -8.93 -3.98
C LEU A 92 2.12 -9.66 -5.16
N ALA A 93 2.04 -9.04 -6.34
CA ALA A 93 2.86 -9.38 -7.49
C ALA A 93 3.87 -8.25 -7.69
N ILE A 94 5.17 -8.59 -7.75
CA ILE A 94 6.26 -7.63 -7.88
C ILE A 94 7.04 -7.97 -9.14
N PHE A 95 6.98 -7.11 -10.15
CA PHE A 95 7.73 -7.25 -11.39
C PHE A 95 9.06 -6.51 -11.31
N VAL A 96 10.16 -7.23 -11.51
CA VAL A 96 11.51 -6.65 -11.46
C VAL A 96 11.78 -5.91 -12.76
N LEU A 97 11.91 -4.61 -12.70
CA LEU A 97 12.14 -3.73 -13.84
C LEU A 97 13.63 -3.64 -14.21
N GLU A 98 14.51 -3.63 -13.20
CA GLU A 98 15.94 -3.39 -13.38
C GLU A 98 16.74 -3.98 -12.22
N GLY A 99 17.92 -4.52 -12.53
CA GLY A 99 18.86 -5.06 -11.55
C GLY A 99 18.64 -6.53 -11.26
N GLU A 100 19.33 -6.98 -10.23
CA GLU A 100 19.31 -8.36 -9.73
C GLU A 100 19.48 -8.34 -8.21
N GLY A 101 19.01 -9.40 -7.56
CA GLY A 101 19.07 -9.49 -6.11
C GLY A 101 18.34 -10.70 -5.59
N TYR A 102 17.89 -10.61 -4.35
CA TYR A 102 17.08 -11.64 -3.73
C TYR A 102 16.06 -11.08 -2.76
N THR A 103 15.03 -11.86 -2.50
CA THR A 103 14.03 -11.56 -1.47
C THR A 103 14.07 -12.66 -0.42
N VAL A 104 14.11 -12.28 0.86
CA VAL A 104 13.90 -13.20 1.96
C VAL A 104 12.43 -13.14 2.35
N VAL A 105 11.71 -14.25 2.21
CA VAL A 105 10.29 -14.42 2.57
C VAL A 105 10.19 -15.44 3.70
N ASP A 106 9.77 -15.01 4.89
CA ASP A 106 9.68 -15.86 6.09
C ASP A 106 10.95 -16.70 6.34
N GLY A 107 12.13 -16.06 6.16
CA GLY A 107 13.44 -16.67 6.32
C GLY A 107 13.96 -17.46 5.12
N LYS A 108 13.18 -17.64 4.05
CA LYS A 108 13.59 -18.33 2.84
C LYS A 108 14.10 -17.36 1.78
N HIS A 109 15.22 -17.69 1.19
CA HIS A 109 15.91 -16.90 0.16
C HIS A 109 15.38 -17.23 -1.24
N HIS A 110 15.13 -16.19 -2.05
CA HIS A 110 14.65 -16.31 -3.43
C HIS A 110 15.36 -15.29 -4.31
N ASP A 111 16.22 -15.77 -5.21
CA ASP A 111 16.93 -14.92 -6.17
C ASP A 111 15.99 -14.40 -7.25
N TRP A 112 16.30 -13.24 -7.81
CA TRP A 112 15.59 -12.63 -8.92
C TRP A 112 16.49 -11.70 -9.73
N LYS A 113 16.11 -11.44 -10.97
CA LYS A 113 16.73 -10.48 -11.90
C LYS A 113 15.67 -9.75 -12.71
N ALA A 114 16.08 -8.73 -13.45
CA ALA A 114 15.19 -7.98 -14.35
C ALA A 114 14.41 -8.92 -15.27
N GLY A 115 13.10 -8.73 -15.36
CA GLY A 115 12.14 -9.56 -16.08
C GLY A 115 11.45 -10.63 -15.24
N ASP A 116 11.90 -10.89 -14.01
CA ASP A 116 11.28 -11.86 -13.13
C ASP A 116 10.07 -11.28 -12.38
N LEU A 117 9.19 -12.18 -11.94
CA LEU A 117 8.02 -11.86 -11.13
C LEU A 117 8.13 -12.51 -9.74
N ILE A 118 8.13 -11.69 -8.67
CA ILE A 118 8.12 -12.16 -7.30
C ILE A 118 6.67 -12.20 -6.81
N LEU A 119 6.23 -13.32 -6.29
CA LEU A 119 4.86 -13.54 -5.83
C LEU A 119 4.86 -13.76 -4.30
N LEU A 120 4.26 -12.85 -3.56
CA LEU A 120 4.10 -13.00 -2.12
C LEU A 120 2.75 -13.68 -1.82
N PRO A 121 2.75 -14.87 -1.18
CA PRO A 121 1.54 -15.64 -0.95
C PRO A 121 0.64 -14.98 0.10
N ILE A 122 -0.67 -15.26 0.01
CA ILE A 122 -1.61 -14.97 1.09
C ILE A 122 -1.48 -16.07 2.14
N MET A 123 -1.17 -15.69 3.38
CA MET A 123 -0.95 -16.65 4.48
C MET A 123 -1.58 -16.15 5.78
N PRO A 124 -2.05 -17.05 6.65
CA PRO A 124 -2.45 -16.69 8.01
C PRO A 124 -1.31 -15.95 8.73
N GLY A 125 -1.62 -14.79 9.32
CA GLY A 125 -0.61 -13.94 9.98
C GLY A 125 0.25 -13.08 9.06
N GLY A 126 0.04 -13.16 7.74
CA GLY A 126 0.81 -12.44 6.74
C GLY A 126 2.19 -13.02 6.48
N VAL A 127 2.97 -12.38 5.64
CA VAL A 127 4.33 -12.75 5.25
C VAL A 127 5.34 -11.68 5.65
N SER A 128 6.42 -12.08 6.29
CA SER A 128 7.56 -11.21 6.55
C SER A 128 8.50 -11.25 5.36
N HIS A 129 8.87 -10.09 4.81
CA HIS A 129 9.77 -10.06 3.68
C HIS A 129 10.70 -8.85 3.68
N GLN A 130 11.81 -9.01 2.94
CA GLN A 130 12.83 -8.00 2.73
C GLN A 130 13.50 -8.25 1.38
N HIS A 131 13.77 -7.20 0.62
CA HIS A 131 14.40 -7.28 -0.69
C HIS A 131 15.82 -6.75 -0.62
N PHE A 132 16.75 -7.42 -1.27
CA PHE A 132 18.18 -7.10 -1.30
C PHE A 132 18.65 -6.92 -2.74
N ASN A 133 19.37 -5.84 -2.99
CA ASN A 133 20.05 -5.60 -4.24
C ASN A 133 21.44 -6.28 -4.20
N ALA A 134 21.74 -7.12 -5.17
CA ALA A 134 23.03 -7.78 -5.27
C ALA A 134 24.13 -6.90 -5.89
N ASN A 135 23.75 -5.82 -6.59
CA ASN A 135 24.70 -4.93 -7.25
C ASN A 135 24.95 -3.64 -6.43
N PRO A 136 26.13 -3.48 -5.82
CA PRO A 136 26.42 -2.30 -5.00
C PRO A 136 26.60 -1.01 -5.81
N LYS A 137 26.76 -1.10 -7.14
CA LYS A 137 27.05 0.04 -8.03
C LYS A 137 25.79 0.61 -8.70
N LYS A 138 24.72 -0.20 -8.82
CA LYS A 138 23.48 0.18 -9.48
C LYS A 138 22.29 -0.22 -8.63
N PRO A 139 21.26 0.62 -8.51
CA PRO A 139 20.05 0.25 -7.78
C PRO A 139 19.27 -0.83 -8.50
N ALA A 140 18.54 -1.64 -7.77
CA ALA A 140 17.47 -2.46 -8.30
C ALA A 140 16.14 -1.70 -8.26
N ARG A 141 15.27 -1.95 -9.23
CA ARG A 141 13.95 -1.34 -9.36
C ARG A 141 12.90 -2.39 -9.63
N TRP A 142 11.76 -2.27 -9.00
CA TRP A 142 10.63 -3.15 -9.23
C TRP A 142 9.28 -2.43 -9.05
N LEU A 143 8.27 -2.93 -9.75
CA LEU A 143 6.89 -2.47 -9.71
C LEU A 143 6.05 -3.49 -8.93
N ALA A 144 5.38 -3.04 -7.88
CA ALA A 144 4.45 -3.86 -7.12
C ALA A 144 3.00 -3.53 -7.47
N LEU A 145 2.20 -4.58 -7.54
CA LEU A 145 0.75 -4.54 -7.73
C LEU A 145 0.09 -5.28 -6.56
N ILE A 146 -0.86 -4.63 -5.89
CA ILE A 146 -1.63 -5.25 -4.81
C ILE A 146 -3.11 -4.90 -4.93
N THR A 147 -3.96 -5.91 -4.76
CA THR A 147 -5.41 -5.74 -4.72
C THR A 147 -5.85 -5.29 -3.33
N ASN A 148 -6.64 -4.22 -3.27
CA ASN A 148 -7.11 -3.65 -1.99
C ASN A 148 -8.04 -4.58 -1.21
N ALA A 149 -8.77 -5.47 -1.88
CA ALA A 149 -9.63 -6.44 -1.20
C ALA A 149 -8.84 -7.28 -0.19
N TYR A 150 -7.63 -7.70 -0.52
CA TYR A 150 -6.76 -8.43 0.42
C TYR A 150 -6.35 -7.58 1.60
N ARG A 151 -6.10 -6.30 1.35
CA ARG A 151 -5.74 -5.34 2.38
C ARG A 151 -6.90 -5.06 3.34
N ALA A 152 -8.10 -4.85 2.82
CA ALA A 152 -9.27 -4.46 3.62
C ALA A 152 -9.92 -5.62 4.38
N HIS A 153 -9.90 -6.83 3.80
CA HIS A 153 -10.71 -7.95 4.30
C HIS A 153 -9.90 -9.11 4.91
N LEU A 154 -8.59 -9.16 4.72
CA LEU A 154 -7.73 -10.23 5.24
C LEU A 154 -6.81 -9.77 6.38
N GLY A 155 -7.19 -8.70 7.09
CA GLY A 155 -6.41 -8.23 8.24
C GLY A 155 -5.01 -7.72 7.82
N TYR A 156 -4.98 -6.80 6.87
CA TYR A 156 -3.74 -6.16 6.45
C TYR A 156 -3.20 -5.25 7.55
N GLU A 157 -2.34 -5.80 8.34
CA GLU A 157 -1.56 -5.06 9.32
C GLU A 157 -0.11 -4.97 8.83
N ILE A 158 0.41 -3.75 8.67
CA ILE A 158 1.83 -3.56 8.40
C ILE A 158 2.58 -3.48 9.72
N VAL A 159 3.46 -4.43 9.94
CA VAL A 159 4.41 -4.41 11.04
C VAL A 159 5.79 -4.15 10.47
N GLN A 160 6.34 -2.97 10.72
CA GLN A 160 7.71 -2.64 10.34
C GLN A 160 8.68 -3.30 11.35
N ILE A 161 9.61 -4.11 10.85
CA ILE A 161 10.57 -4.86 11.65
C ILE A 161 11.94 -4.18 11.59
N GLU A 162 12.36 -3.75 10.41
CA GLU A 162 13.65 -3.09 10.17
C GLU A 162 13.49 -1.99 9.12
N ASP A 163 14.17 -0.89 9.29
CA ASP A 163 14.15 0.21 8.32
C ASP A 163 15.18 -0.01 7.21
N SER A 164 14.88 0.53 6.01
CA SER A 164 15.86 0.64 4.94
C SER A 164 17.02 1.51 5.41
N PRO A 165 18.29 1.17 5.08
CA PRO A 165 19.46 1.98 5.41
C PRO A 165 19.43 3.39 4.79
N ASP A 166 18.60 3.60 3.79
CA ASP A 166 18.41 4.90 3.14
C ASP A 166 17.38 5.78 3.86
N TRP A 167 16.64 5.24 4.86
CA TRP A 167 15.70 5.99 5.68
C TRP A 167 16.43 6.84 6.71
N LYS A 168 16.20 8.17 6.69
CA LYS A 168 16.80 9.14 7.63
C LYS A 168 15.78 9.78 8.59
N GLY A 169 14.54 9.33 8.57
CA GLY A 169 13.49 9.79 9.49
C GLY A 169 13.61 9.15 10.88
N SER A 170 12.92 9.73 11.88
CA SER A 170 12.77 9.15 13.20
C SER A 170 11.36 8.59 13.39
N TRP A 171 11.21 7.58 14.27
CA TRP A 171 9.91 7.01 14.68
C TRP A 171 8.95 8.07 15.19
N GLU A 172 9.44 9.02 15.97
CA GLU A 172 8.63 10.07 16.59
C GLU A 172 7.96 11.00 15.56
N LYS A 173 8.59 11.19 14.39
CA LYS A 173 8.01 11.98 13.29
C LYS A 173 6.95 11.23 12.51
N SER A 174 7.01 9.89 12.45
CA SER A 174 6.05 9.09 11.68
C SER A 174 4.74 8.81 12.43
N VAL A 175 4.74 8.83 13.76
CA VAL A 175 3.55 8.57 14.60
C VAL A 175 2.66 9.81 14.74
N ARG A 176 3.20 11.03 14.58
CA ARG A 176 2.44 12.28 14.73
C ARG A 176 1.58 12.68 13.52
N THR A 177 1.72 12.02 12.38
CA THR A 177 0.92 12.30 11.17
C THR A 177 -0.33 11.42 11.03
N GLY A 178 -0.63 10.59 12.00
CA GLY A 178 -1.76 9.65 12.04
C GLY A 178 -2.93 10.06 12.96
N ARG A 179 -3.20 11.36 13.11
CA ARG A 179 -4.43 11.84 13.74
C ARG A 179 -5.23 12.71 12.78
#